data_65a60908e94781b1c380e1f70198424a
#
_entry.id   65a60908e94781b1c380e1f70198424a
#
_cell.length_a   1.000
_cell.length_b   1.000
_cell.length_c   1.000
_cell.angle_alpha   90.00
_cell.angle_beta   90.00
_cell.angle_gamma   90.00
#
_symmetry.space_group_name_H-M   'P 1'
#
loop_
_entity.id
_entity.type
_entity.pdbx_description
1 polymer ?
#
loop_
_entity_poly.entity_id
_entity_poly.type
_entity_poly.pdbx_seq_one_letter_code
_entity_poly.pdbx_strand_id
1 'polypeptide(L)'
;MQQGMEGASVRNIAKEAGMSAGALRHDFSSQEELLRYAMNLVKEKAAARINEIAELDLPPKKKVLRLLLEIVPTREETRAEMEVWLAFTSYFRHKQPGFDAQHDGIHQMMRQIIAYLGEQGLLNAGADQELEAERLYALIDGIALHALLDPQRLGADKISRILVHHLDSIMNVAEK
;
A
#
# COMPACT_ATOMS: atom_id res chain seq x y z
N MET A 1 7.59 -21.04 -14.70
CA MET A 1 7.44 -19.65 -14.24
C MET A 1 6.64 -19.52 -12.92
N GLN A 2 5.63 -20.36 -12.65
CA GLN A 2 4.88 -20.34 -11.37
C GLN A 2 5.77 -20.57 -10.13
N GLN A 3 6.71 -21.50 -10.18
CA GLN A 3 7.61 -21.77 -9.04
C GLN A 3 8.53 -20.61 -8.64
N GLY A 4 8.82 -19.67 -9.52
CA GLY A 4 9.67 -18.51 -9.23
C GLY A 4 8.99 -17.45 -8.34
N MET A 5 7.75 -17.10 -8.65
CA MET A 5 6.97 -16.13 -7.87
C MET A 5 6.48 -16.73 -6.54
N GLU A 6 6.04 -17.99 -6.54
CA GLU A 6 5.65 -18.71 -5.33
C GLU A 6 6.85 -18.88 -4.37
N GLY A 7 8.02 -19.20 -4.88
CA GLY A 7 9.23 -19.35 -4.07
C GLY A 7 9.80 -18.04 -3.53
N ALA A 8 9.60 -16.93 -4.23
CA ALA A 8 9.97 -15.59 -3.75
C ALA A 8 9.00 -15.12 -2.65
N SER A 9 7.70 -15.32 -2.87
CA SER A 9 6.66 -15.00 -1.90
C SER A 9 6.84 -15.78 -0.59
N VAL A 10 7.05 -17.10 -0.63
CA VAL A 10 7.28 -17.92 0.57
C VAL A 10 8.54 -17.48 1.33
N ARG A 11 9.62 -17.10 0.65
CA ARG A 11 10.84 -16.61 1.30
C ARG A 11 10.66 -15.26 1.99
N ASN A 12 9.93 -14.34 1.36
CA ASN A 12 9.65 -13.03 1.93
C ASN A 12 8.70 -13.16 3.13
N ILE A 13 7.66 -13.99 3.03
CA ILE A 13 6.78 -14.33 4.14
C ILE A 13 7.58 -14.92 5.31
N ALA A 14 8.50 -15.85 5.04
CA ALA A 14 9.36 -16.45 6.06
C ALA A 14 10.21 -15.39 6.77
N LYS A 15 10.84 -14.48 6.01
CA LYS A 15 11.65 -13.38 6.53
C LYS A 15 10.80 -12.45 7.41
N GLU A 16 9.61 -12.07 6.95
CA GLU A 16 8.69 -11.20 7.68
C GLU A 16 8.13 -11.84 8.96
N ALA A 17 7.86 -13.14 8.92
CA ALA A 17 7.39 -13.92 10.08
C ALA A 17 8.51 -14.31 11.06
N GLY A 18 9.77 -14.03 10.73
CA GLY A 18 10.92 -14.52 11.51
C GLY A 18 11.06 -16.04 11.52
N MET A 19 10.52 -16.72 10.50
CA MET A 19 10.46 -18.18 10.38
C MET A 19 11.35 -18.67 9.25
N SER A 20 11.80 -19.94 9.32
CA SER A 20 12.41 -20.58 8.17
C SER A 20 11.37 -21.01 7.13
N ALA A 21 11.73 -21.06 5.84
CA ALA A 21 10.84 -21.56 4.80
C ALA A 21 10.39 -23.02 5.03
N GLY A 22 11.18 -23.79 5.78
CA GLY A 22 10.82 -25.15 6.19
C GLY A 22 9.75 -25.16 7.30
N ALA A 23 9.89 -24.29 8.31
CA ALA A 23 8.90 -24.12 9.37
C ALA A 23 7.54 -23.69 8.79
N LEU A 24 7.54 -22.69 7.88
CA LEU A 24 6.31 -22.26 7.22
C LEU A 24 5.58 -23.38 6.49
N ARG A 25 6.30 -24.25 5.79
CA ARG A 25 5.67 -25.40 5.10
C ARG A 25 5.13 -26.47 6.04
N HIS A 26 5.63 -26.54 7.26
CA HIS A 26 5.17 -27.45 8.29
C HIS A 26 3.95 -26.90 9.02
N ASP A 27 3.90 -25.58 9.25
CA ASP A 27 2.90 -24.94 10.10
C ASP A 27 1.61 -24.55 9.35
N PHE A 28 1.67 -24.46 8.00
CA PHE A 28 0.51 -24.12 7.18
C PHE A 28 0.08 -25.28 6.29
N SER A 29 -1.19 -25.68 6.41
CA SER A 29 -1.78 -26.81 5.68
C SER A 29 -2.03 -26.51 4.19
N SER A 30 -2.10 -25.22 3.81
CA SER A 30 -2.39 -24.77 2.46
C SER A 30 -1.70 -23.43 2.13
N GLN A 31 -1.51 -23.19 0.84
CA GLN A 31 -1.03 -21.91 0.33
C GLN A 31 -2.00 -20.76 0.66
N GLU A 32 -3.28 -21.04 0.67
CA GLU A 32 -4.31 -20.06 1.03
C GLU A 32 -4.16 -19.59 2.48
N GLU A 33 -4.00 -20.51 3.40
CA GLU A 33 -3.79 -20.23 4.82
C GLU A 33 -2.51 -19.40 5.03
N LEU A 34 -1.43 -19.76 4.38
CA LEU A 34 -0.16 -19.03 4.41
C LEU A 34 -0.31 -17.60 3.89
N LEU A 35 -0.99 -17.40 2.75
CA LEU A 35 -1.19 -16.07 2.17
C LEU A 35 -2.09 -15.19 3.03
N ARG A 36 -3.14 -15.77 3.64
CA ARG A 36 -3.99 -15.03 4.60
C ARG A 36 -3.22 -14.59 5.83
N TYR A 37 -2.43 -15.49 6.40
CA TYR A 37 -1.56 -15.17 7.55
C TYR A 37 -0.57 -14.05 7.21
N ALA A 38 0.15 -14.18 6.09
CA ALA A 38 1.11 -13.19 5.64
C ALA A 38 0.48 -11.82 5.41
N MET A 39 -0.71 -11.79 4.76
CA MET A 39 -1.42 -10.54 4.52
C MET A 39 -1.92 -9.89 5.81
N ASN A 40 -2.36 -10.66 6.79
CA ASN A 40 -2.72 -10.12 8.10
C ASN A 40 -1.51 -9.50 8.81
N LEU A 41 -0.35 -10.17 8.77
CA LEU A 41 0.90 -9.63 9.33
C LEU A 41 1.32 -8.32 8.66
N VAL A 42 1.22 -8.23 7.32
CA VAL A 42 1.46 -7.00 6.57
C VAL A 42 0.52 -5.88 7.03
N LYS A 43 -0.77 -6.17 7.15
CA LYS A 43 -1.77 -5.19 7.61
C LYS A 43 -1.48 -4.69 9.03
N GLU A 44 -1.15 -5.59 9.95
CA GLU A 44 -0.83 -5.23 11.34
C GLU A 44 0.40 -4.31 11.41
N LYS A 45 1.48 -4.65 10.71
CA LYS A 45 2.70 -3.83 10.66
C LYS A 45 2.46 -2.48 10.01
N ALA A 46 1.78 -2.44 8.86
CA ALA A 46 1.43 -1.19 8.19
C ALA A 46 0.54 -0.31 9.06
N ALA A 47 -0.48 -0.89 9.71
CA ALA A 47 -1.38 -0.16 10.61
C ALA A 47 -0.62 0.46 11.80
N ALA A 48 0.34 -0.26 12.40
CA ALA A 48 1.16 0.27 13.49
C ALA A 48 1.94 1.53 13.04
N ARG A 49 2.63 1.48 11.90
CA ARG A 49 3.38 2.61 11.36
C ARG A 49 2.48 3.78 10.95
N ILE A 50 1.32 3.50 10.37
CA ILE A 50 0.31 4.49 9.99
C ILE A 50 -0.22 5.22 11.23
N ASN A 51 -0.55 4.48 12.30
CA ASN A 51 -1.02 5.06 13.55
C ASN A 51 0.05 5.94 14.20
N GLU A 52 1.32 5.52 14.23
CA GLU A 52 2.42 6.37 14.71
C GLU A 52 2.51 7.70 13.95
N ILE A 53 2.36 7.67 12.62
CA ILE A 53 2.39 8.89 11.80
C ILE A 53 1.15 9.76 12.04
N ALA A 54 -0.03 9.16 12.25
CA ALA A 54 -1.28 9.88 12.51
C ALA A 54 -1.20 10.73 13.79
N GLU A 55 -0.49 10.25 14.82
CA GLU A 55 -0.28 10.96 16.09
C GLU A 55 0.74 12.11 16.00
N LEU A 56 1.53 12.18 14.92
CA LEU A 56 2.51 13.26 14.78
C LEU A 56 1.84 14.62 14.51
N ASP A 57 2.35 15.66 15.16
CA ASP A 57 1.99 17.05 14.84
C ASP A 57 2.76 17.51 13.60
N LEU A 58 2.17 17.26 12.43
CA LEU A 58 2.75 17.60 11.13
C LEU A 58 1.76 18.42 10.30
N PRO A 59 2.26 19.34 9.45
CA PRO A 59 1.41 19.98 8.45
C PRO A 59 0.65 18.92 7.64
N PRO A 60 -0.65 19.13 7.32
CA PRO A 60 -1.52 18.11 6.71
C PRO A 60 -0.93 17.45 5.47
N LYS A 61 -0.40 18.24 4.53
CA LYS A 61 0.23 17.71 3.30
C LYS A 61 1.41 16.78 3.62
N LYS A 62 2.25 17.16 4.59
CA LYS A 62 3.41 16.37 5.00
C LYS A 62 2.99 15.08 5.70
N LYS A 63 1.93 15.16 6.53
CA LYS A 63 1.32 13.99 7.18
C LYS A 63 0.80 13.01 6.14
N VAL A 64 -0.02 13.48 5.20
CA VAL A 64 -0.57 12.64 4.11
C VAL A 64 0.53 12.02 3.26
N LEU A 65 1.54 12.80 2.86
CA LEU A 65 2.67 12.25 2.09
C LEU A 65 3.37 11.12 2.85
N ARG A 66 3.61 11.27 4.16
CA ARG A 66 4.22 10.20 4.98
C ARG A 66 3.34 8.96 5.04
N LEU A 67 2.03 9.12 5.23
CA LEU A 67 1.09 8.00 5.23
C LEU A 67 1.12 7.24 3.89
N LEU A 68 1.12 7.94 2.77
CA LEU A 68 1.18 7.33 1.44
C LEU A 68 2.51 6.60 1.19
N LEU A 69 3.63 7.11 1.71
CA LEU A 69 4.94 6.46 1.59
C LEU A 69 5.06 5.16 2.38
N GLU A 70 4.19 4.91 3.37
CA GLU A 70 4.15 3.64 4.11
C GLU A 70 3.53 2.48 3.33
N ILE A 71 2.73 2.78 2.32
CA ILE A 71 1.99 1.77 1.55
C ILE A 71 2.51 1.59 0.11
N VAL A 72 3.66 2.17 -0.21
CA VAL A 72 4.32 2.01 -1.51
C VAL A 72 5.76 1.52 -1.34
N PRO A 73 6.35 0.80 -2.31
CA PRO A 73 7.63 0.10 -2.16
C PRO A 73 8.84 1.04 -2.26
N THR A 74 8.99 1.93 -1.28
CA THR A 74 10.11 2.89 -1.19
C THR A 74 11.29 2.39 -0.36
N ARG A 75 11.09 1.37 0.47
CA ARG A 75 12.08 0.72 1.33
C ARG A 75 12.04 -0.79 1.12
N GLU A 76 13.07 -1.50 1.58
CA GLU A 76 13.13 -2.97 1.49
C GLU A 76 11.91 -3.63 2.16
N GLU A 77 11.54 -3.13 3.34
CA GLU A 77 10.39 -3.61 4.11
C GLU A 77 9.08 -3.44 3.33
N THR A 78 8.75 -2.21 2.91
CA THR A 78 7.51 -1.94 2.16
C THR A 78 7.49 -2.63 0.79
N ARG A 79 8.66 -2.90 0.19
CA ARG A 79 8.77 -3.72 -1.01
C ARG A 79 8.38 -5.17 -0.75
N ALA A 80 8.88 -5.78 0.33
CA ALA A 80 8.54 -7.15 0.70
C ALA A 80 7.04 -7.28 1.03
N GLU A 81 6.47 -6.32 1.75
CA GLU A 81 5.04 -6.25 2.03
C GLU A 81 4.20 -6.18 0.74
N MET A 82 4.64 -5.37 -0.22
CA MET A 82 3.96 -5.24 -1.50
C MET A 82 4.03 -6.51 -2.37
N GLU A 83 5.13 -7.27 -2.29
CA GLU A 83 5.22 -8.58 -2.94
C GLU A 83 4.22 -9.58 -2.33
N VAL A 84 4.03 -9.56 -1.01
CA VAL A 84 3.01 -10.36 -0.33
C VAL A 84 1.61 -9.96 -0.78
N TRP A 85 1.31 -8.65 -0.83
CA TRP A 85 0.04 -8.13 -1.33
C TRP A 85 -0.25 -8.56 -2.77
N LEU A 86 0.73 -8.45 -3.66
CA LEU A 86 0.57 -8.86 -5.05
C LEU A 86 0.30 -10.37 -5.19
N ALA A 87 1.01 -11.20 -4.42
CA ALA A 87 0.80 -12.65 -4.39
C ALA A 87 -0.60 -12.99 -3.84
N PHE A 88 -1.03 -12.33 -2.78
CA PHE A 88 -2.36 -12.48 -2.18
C PHE A 88 -3.45 -12.10 -3.19
N THR A 89 -3.40 -10.91 -3.75
CA THR A 89 -4.37 -10.41 -4.73
C THR A 89 -4.45 -11.30 -5.97
N SER A 90 -3.30 -11.69 -6.51
CA SER A 90 -3.24 -12.58 -7.68
C SER A 90 -3.87 -13.94 -7.41
N TYR A 91 -3.65 -14.52 -6.23
CA TYR A 91 -4.21 -15.81 -5.84
C TYR A 91 -5.73 -15.76 -5.66
N PHE A 92 -6.23 -14.78 -4.90
CA PHE A 92 -7.65 -14.72 -4.54
C PHE A 92 -8.54 -14.21 -5.67
N ARG A 93 -8.05 -13.32 -6.53
CA ARG A 93 -8.80 -12.83 -7.71
C ARG A 93 -9.30 -13.97 -8.59
N HIS A 94 -8.55 -15.06 -8.70
CA HIS A 94 -8.93 -16.22 -9.52
C HIS A 94 -9.86 -17.20 -8.80
N LYS A 95 -9.91 -17.18 -7.47
CA LYS A 95 -10.68 -18.15 -6.67
C LYS A 95 -12.02 -17.65 -6.18
N GLN A 96 -12.17 -16.35 -6.03
CA GLN A 96 -13.39 -15.73 -5.49
C GLN A 96 -13.96 -14.73 -6.52
N PRO A 97 -15.05 -15.08 -7.23
CA PRO A 97 -15.79 -14.10 -8.01
C PRO A 97 -16.25 -12.98 -7.05
N GLY A 98 -15.88 -11.72 -7.33
CA GLY A 98 -16.17 -10.61 -6.45
C GLY A 98 -15.12 -10.39 -5.35
N PHE A 99 -13.91 -10.93 -5.48
CA PHE A 99 -12.77 -10.50 -4.67
C PHE A 99 -12.59 -8.99 -4.84
N ASP A 100 -12.99 -8.28 -3.81
CA ASP A 100 -12.99 -6.84 -3.78
C ASP A 100 -11.68 -6.35 -3.16
N ALA A 101 -11.03 -5.40 -3.81
CA ALA A 101 -9.87 -4.70 -3.27
C ALA A 101 -10.14 -3.98 -1.93
N GLN A 102 -11.42 -3.77 -1.57
CA GLN A 102 -11.84 -3.27 -0.26
C GLN A 102 -11.29 -4.11 0.91
N HIS A 103 -10.90 -5.38 0.66
CA HIS A 103 -10.37 -6.24 1.70
C HIS A 103 -8.93 -5.89 2.14
N ASP A 104 -8.19 -5.08 1.39
CA ASP A 104 -6.84 -4.67 1.77
C ASP A 104 -6.80 -3.43 2.69
N GLY A 105 -7.89 -2.69 2.77
CA GLY A 105 -8.02 -1.46 3.57
C GLY A 105 -7.42 -0.21 2.91
N ILE A 106 -6.74 -0.34 1.77
CA ILE A 106 -6.09 0.79 1.07
C ILE A 106 -7.12 1.74 0.49
N HIS A 107 -8.17 1.21 -0.16
CA HIS A 107 -9.27 2.02 -0.68
C HIS A 107 -9.93 2.88 0.41
N GLN A 108 -10.24 2.27 1.56
CA GLN A 108 -10.81 2.99 2.70
C GLN A 108 -9.86 4.08 3.22
N MET A 109 -8.56 3.77 3.28
CA MET A 109 -7.54 4.75 3.68
C MET A 109 -7.48 5.95 2.71
N MET A 110 -7.60 5.72 1.40
CA MET A 110 -7.64 6.81 0.42
C MET A 110 -8.85 7.73 0.65
N ARG A 111 -10.01 7.16 0.89
CA ARG A 111 -11.22 7.94 1.25
C ARG A 111 -11.02 8.76 2.51
N GLN A 112 -10.43 8.18 3.55
CA GLN A 112 -10.14 8.89 4.80
C GLN A 112 -9.13 10.03 4.61
N ILE A 113 -8.09 9.84 3.80
CA ILE A 113 -7.11 10.88 3.47
C ILE A 113 -7.78 12.05 2.74
N ILE A 114 -8.60 11.78 1.72
CA ILE A 114 -9.29 12.84 0.98
C ILE A 114 -10.32 13.55 1.85
N ALA A 115 -11.09 12.82 2.66
CA ALA A 115 -12.02 13.41 3.62
C ALA A 115 -11.28 14.33 4.63
N TYR A 116 -10.17 13.86 5.19
CA TYR A 116 -9.32 14.66 6.08
C TYR A 116 -8.84 15.96 5.42
N LEU A 117 -8.35 15.91 4.17
CA LEU A 117 -7.94 17.11 3.44
C LEU A 117 -9.11 18.06 3.19
N GLY A 118 -10.31 17.52 2.93
CA GLY A 118 -11.54 18.29 2.78
C GLY A 118 -11.97 19.01 4.08
N GLU A 119 -11.96 18.30 5.19
CA GLU A 119 -12.26 18.83 6.53
C GLU A 119 -11.29 19.96 6.95
N GLN A 120 -10.02 19.85 6.52
CA GLN A 120 -9.03 20.91 6.73
C GLN A 120 -9.17 22.10 5.75
N GLY A 121 -10.13 22.06 4.82
CA GLY A 121 -10.31 23.09 3.78
C GLY A 121 -9.17 23.19 2.79
N LEU A 122 -8.42 22.09 2.60
CA LEU A 122 -7.20 22.07 1.79
C LEU A 122 -7.42 21.53 0.37
N LEU A 123 -8.58 20.99 0.06
CA LEU A 123 -8.91 20.57 -1.32
C LEU A 123 -9.28 21.75 -2.19
N ASN A 124 -8.98 21.65 -3.48
CA ASN A 124 -9.42 22.62 -4.48
C ASN A 124 -10.94 22.81 -4.44
N ALA A 125 -11.41 24.04 -4.68
CA ALA A 125 -12.81 24.37 -4.71
C ALA A 125 -13.56 23.49 -5.76
N GLY A 126 -14.63 22.84 -5.32
CA GLY A 126 -15.44 21.96 -6.20
C GLY A 126 -14.85 20.58 -6.46
N ALA A 127 -13.79 20.18 -5.76
CA ALA A 127 -13.24 18.83 -5.87
C ALA A 127 -14.27 17.79 -5.45
N ASP A 128 -14.51 16.80 -6.30
CA ASP A 128 -15.30 15.62 -5.99
C ASP A 128 -14.45 14.65 -5.16
N GLN A 129 -14.73 14.59 -3.85
CA GLN A 129 -13.93 13.80 -2.92
C GLN A 129 -13.95 12.30 -3.23
N GLU A 130 -15.06 11.77 -3.73
CA GLU A 130 -15.15 10.37 -4.08
C GLU A 130 -14.29 10.05 -5.30
N LEU A 131 -14.36 10.89 -6.33
CA LEU A 131 -13.53 10.75 -7.52
C LEU A 131 -12.03 10.93 -7.22
N GLU A 132 -11.67 11.87 -6.35
CA GLU A 132 -10.27 12.07 -5.94
C GLU A 132 -9.74 10.89 -5.11
N ALA A 133 -10.58 10.26 -4.28
CA ALA A 133 -10.21 9.05 -3.56
C ALA A 133 -9.94 7.88 -4.50
N GLU A 134 -10.80 7.66 -5.50
CA GLU A 134 -10.61 6.64 -6.55
C GLU A 134 -9.34 6.93 -7.38
N ARG A 135 -9.10 8.19 -7.75
CA ARG A 135 -7.91 8.60 -8.49
C ARG A 135 -6.62 8.34 -7.69
N LEU A 136 -6.63 8.67 -6.40
CA LEU A 136 -5.50 8.41 -5.52
C LEU A 136 -5.28 6.90 -5.34
N TYR A 137 -6.35 6.12 -5.16
CA TYR A 137 -6.26 4.67 -5.06
C TYR A 137 -5.64 4.04 -6.32
N ALA A 138 -6.13 4.41 -7.51
CA ALA A 138 -5.57 3.94 -8.77
C ALA A 138 -4.10 4.35 -8.97
N LEU A 139 -3.72 5.55 -8.49
CA LEU A 139 -2.33 6.01 -8.52
C LEU A 139 -1.44 5.15 -7.62
N ILE A 140 -1.87 4.85 -6.40
CA ILE A 140 -1.13 4.01 -5.44
C ILE A 140 -0.92 2.60 -6.00
N ASP A 141 -1.97 1.97 -6.53
CA ASP A 141 -1.87 0.64 -7.14
C ASP A 141 -0.92 0.64 -8.34
N GLY A 142 -1.00 1.66 -9.19
CA GLY A 142 -0.09 1.81 -10.33
C GLY A 142 1.36 2.00 -9.90
N ILE A 143 1.63 2.81 -8.88
CA ILE A 143 2.97 3.00 -8.31
C ILE A 143 3.49 1.68 -7.74
N ALA A 144 2.68 1.01 -6.92
CA ALA A 144 3.05 -0.24 -6.27
C ALA A 144 3.45 -1.31 -7.29
N LEU A 145 2.60 -1.55 -8.29
CA LEU A 145 2.86 -2.53 -9.34
C LEU A 145 4.10 -2.17 -10.16
N HIS A 146 4.20 -0.95 -10.63
CA HIS A 146 5.30 -0.53 -11.50
C HIS A 146 6.65 -0.46 -10.78
N ALA A 147 6.67 -0.10 -9.50
CA ALA A 147 7.91 -0.10 -8.71
C ALA A 147 8.41 -1.52 -8.40
N LEU A 148 7.53 -2.51 -8.32
CA LEU A 148 7.92 -3.92 -8.24
C LEU A 148 8.46 -4.46 -9.56
N LEU A 149 7.81 -4.12 -10.67
CA LEU A 149 8.19 -4.62 -12.01
C LEU A 149 9.47 -3.98 -12.54
N ASP A 150 9.68 -2.69 -12.28
CA ASP A 150 10.84 -1.93 -12.78
C ASP A 150 11.33 -0.90 -11.74
N PRO A 151 12.03 -1.38 -10.71
CA PRO A 151 12.51 -0.54 -9.60
C PRO A 151 13.56 0.49 -10.04
N GLN A 152 14.27 0.25 -11.15
CA GLN A 152 15.23 1.22 -11.69
C GLN A 152 14.52 2.42 -12.32
N ARG A 153 13.40 2.20 -13.00
CA ARG A 153 12.59 3.24 -13.59
C ARG A 153 11.78 4.02 -12.55
N LEU A 154 11.26 3.34 -11.54
CA LEU A 154 10.37 3.91 -10.52
C LEU A 154 10.93 3.63 -9.12
N GLY A 155 12.03 4.30 -8.78
CA GLY A 155 12.64 4.25 -7.45
C GLY A 155 11.99 5.22 -6.46
N ALA A 156 12.43 5.15 -5.19
CA ALA A 156 11.86 5.87 -4.05
C ALA A 156 11.72 7.40 -4.27
N ASP A 157 12.76 8.05 -4.80
CA ASP A 157 12.74 9.50 -5.06
C ASP A 157 11.66 9.88 -6.10
N LYS A 158 11.54 9.09 -7.16
CA LYS A 158 10.53 9.33 -8.19
C LYS A 158 9.12 9.09 -7.67
N ILE A 159 8.92 8.06 -6.86
CA ILE A 159 7.65 7.78 -6.18
C ILE A 159 7.26 8.98 -5.32
N SER A 160 8.14 9.46 -4.45
CA SER A 160 7.90 10.62 -3.60
C SER A 160 7.51 11.86 -4.42
N ARG A 161 8.21 12.14 -5.51
CA ARG A 161 7.90 13.27 -6.40
C ARG A 161 6.54 13.13 -7.10
N ILE A 162 6.15 11.93 -7.51
CA ILE A 162 4.83 11.67 -8.10
C ILE A 162 3.74 11.94 -7.07
N LEU A 163 3.88 11.45 -5.84
CA LEU A 163 2.91 11.68 -4.77
C LEU A 163 2.80 13.16 -4.40
N VAL A 164 3.93 13.87 -4.29
CA VAL A 164 3.93 15.33 -4.06
C VAL A 164 3.20 16.05 -5.19
N HIS A 165 3.53 15.74 -6.45
CA HIS A 165 2.88 16.34 -7.61
C HIS A 165 1.37 16.09 -7.64
N HIS A 166 0.93 14.86 -7.28
CA HIS A 166 -0.48 14.57 -7.17
C HIS A 166 -1.14 15.40 -6.08
N LEU A 167 -0.57 15.45 -4.86
CA LEU A 167 -1.10 16.26 -3.77
C LEU A 167 -1.18 17.74 -4.15
N ASP A 168 -0.16 18.28 -4.83
CA ASP A 168 -0.18 19.67 -5.33
C ASP A 168 -1.31 19.90 -6.35
N SER A 169 -1.69 18.88 -7.12
CA SER A 169 -2.75 19.02 -8.12
C SER A 169 -4.17 19.05 -7.54
N ILE A 170 -4.37 18.49 -6.33
CA ILE A 170 -5.69 18.41 -5.68
C ILE A 170 -5.87 19.37 -4.52
N MET A 171 -4.78 19.93 -4.01
CA MET A 171 -4.79 20.81 -2.85
C MET A 171 -4.75 22.27 -3.27
N ASN A 172 -5.51 23.11 -2.57
CA ASN A 172 -5.34 24.55 -2.66
C ASN A 172 -3.93 24.92 -2.25
N VAL A 173 -3.17 25.52 -3.15
CA VAL A 173 -1.95 26.22 -2.79
C VAL A 173 -2.38 27.48 -2.02
N ALA A 174 -2.37 27.40 -0.69
CA ALA A 174 -2.42 28.62 0.08
C ALA A 174 -1.14 29.39 -0.28
N GLU A 175 -1.28 30.40 -1.12
CA GLU A 175 -0.23 31.39 -1.32
C GLU A 175 0.14 31.95 0.07
N LYS A 176 1.35 31.61 0.53
CA LYS A 176 2.04 32.34 1.60
C LYS A 176 3.33 32.86 1.06
#